data_4c1a95d4d09f3a1f6e1230f39c60f5ea
#
_entry.id   4c1a95d4d09f3a1f6e1230f39c60f5ea
#
_cell.length_a   1.000
_cell.length_b   1.000
_cell.length_c   1.000
_cell.angle_alpha   90.00
_cell.angle_beta   90.00
_cell.angle_gamma   90.00
#
_symmetry.space_group_name_H-M   'P 1'
#
loop_
_entity.id
_entity.type
_entity.pdbx_description
1 polymer ?
#
loop_
_entity_poly.entity_id
_entity_poly.type
_entity_poly.pdbx_seq_one_letter_code
_entity_poly.pdbx_strand_id
1 'polypeptide(L)'
;PATPAAPEQLARLEKLDALIVQDLFLTETAKRAMVVLPGLSYGEKDGTFTNLDRRIQVVRKGMTELPGVRADWEILTTLARMLGLRWAYLSPSDILREIGRVAPIYAGVTRRALGETGLQWPLRAGETSADGRKTISGSETLIWPPVSETSAADASVAAVASGEE
;
A
#
# COMPACT_ATOMS: atom_id res chain seq x y z
N PRO A 1 -11.74 10.86 9.21
CA PRO A 1 -11.13 12.17 9.36
C PRO A 1 -9.69 11.98 9.78
N ALA A 2 -8.74 12.57 9.03
CA ALA A 2 -7.34 12.55 9.41
C ALA A 2 -7.18 13.24 10.75
N THR A 3 -6.52 12.60 11.70
CA THR A 3 -6.19 13.24 12.98
C THR A 3 -5.26 14.41 12.69
N PRO A 4 -5.56 15.63 13.12
CA PRO A 4 -4.66 16.76 12.94
C PRO A 4 -3.30 16.41 13.55
N ALA A 5 -2.22 16.67 12.82
CA ALA A 5 -0.89 16.49 13.38
C ALA A 5 -0.71 17.40 14.61
N ALA A 6 -0.20 16.87 15.70
CA ALA A 6 0.08 17.65 16.89
C ALA A 6 1.09 18.77 16.58
N PRO A 7 1.01 19.96 17.21
CA PRO A 7 1.92 21.07 16.95
C PRO A 7 3.40 20.68 17.05
N GLU A 8 3.74 19.79 17.98
CA GLU A 8 5.10 19.27 18.13
C GLU A 8 5.56 18.43 16.92
N GLN A 9 4.64 17.67 16.31
CA GLN A 9 4.94 16.90 15.09
C GLN A 9 5.19 17.83 13.92
N LEU A 10 4.38 18.88 13.76
CA LEU A 10 4.57 19.88 12.73
C LEU A 10 5.91 20.59 12.86
N ALA A 11 6.30 20.97 14.09
CA ALA A 11 7.59 21.59 14.36
C ALA A 11 8.81 20.68 14.05
N ARG A 12 8.63 19.35 14.12
CA ARG A 12 9.65 18.39 13.70
C ARG A 12 9.79 18.32 12.19
N LEU A 13 8.67 18.39 11.45
CA LEU A 13 8.68 18.38 9.99
C LEU A 13 9.42 19.60 9.41
N GLU A 14 9.38 20.75 10.07
CA GLU A 14 10.10 21.96 9.65
C GLU A 14 11.63 21.85 9.73
N LYS A 15 12.15 20.80 10.40
CA LYS A 15 13.59 20.53 10.52
C LYS A 15 14.12 19.58 9.44
N LEU A 16 13.25 19.08 8.57
CA LEU A 16 13.65 18.20 7.48
C LEU A 16 14.26 19.00 6.33
N ASP A 17 15.33 18.49 5.74
CA ASP A 17 15.94 19.08 4.54
C ASP A 17 14.98 19.04 3.34
N ALA A 18 14.12 18.03 3.28
CA ALA A 18 13.06 17.89 2.27
C ALA A 18 11.85 17.20 2.86
N LEU A 19 10.67 17.69 2.53
CA LEU A 19 9.38 17.09 2.86
C LEU A 19 8.55 16.95 1.58
N ILE A 20 8.24 15.72 1.22
CA ILE A 20 7.34 15.39 0.11
C ILE A 20 6.07 14.80 0.72
N VAL A 21 4.92 15.34 0.37
CA VAL A 21 3.63 14.88 0.88
C VAL A 21 2.75 14.42 -0.27
N GLN A 22 2.19 13.23 -0.14
CA GLN A 22 1.15 12.73 -1.03
C GLN A 22 -0.16 12.73 -0.28
N ASP A 23 -1.14 13.48 -0.78
CA ASP A 23 -2.45 13.61 -0.12
C ASP A 23 -3.53 13.98 -1.17
N LEU A 24 -4.79 13.79 -0.76
CA LEU A 24 -5.97 14.23 -1.52
C LEU A 24 -6.25 15.72 -1.31
N PHE A 25 -5.89 16.23 -0.14
CA PHE A 25 -6.21 17.60 0.28
C PHE A 25 -4.94 18.35 0.68
N LEU A 26 -4.97 19.66 0.53
CA LEU A 26 -3.91 20.53 0.99
C LEU A 26 -4.01 20.71 2.53
N THR A 27 -3.60 19.67 3.25
CA THR A 27 -3.57 19.63 4.72
C THR A 27 -2.50 20.55 5.30
N GLU A 28 -2.52 20.76 6.62
CA GLU A 28 -1.48 21.56 7.29
C GLU A 28 -0.08 20.97 7.13
N THR A 29 0.03 19.66 7.01
CA THR A 29 1.29 18.99 6.66
C THR A 29 1.69 19.26 5.21
N ALA A 30 0.75 19.15 4.28
CA ALA A 30 1.00 19.39 2.86
C ALA A 30 1.40 20.85 2.58
N LYS A 31 0.86 21.82 3.32
CA LYS A 31 1.25 23.24 3.20
C LYS A 31 2.71 23.51 3.58
N ARG A 32 3.33 22.62 4.36
CA ARG A 32 4.75 22.73 4.76
C ARG A 32 5.68 21.92 3.85
N ALA A 33 5.12 21.15 2.94
CA ALA A 33 5.91 20.31 2.05
C ALA A 33 6.61 21.14 0.96
N MET A 34 7.82 20.71 0.62
CA MET A 34 8.54 21.21 -0.55
C MET A 34 7.86 20.78 -1.84
N VAL A 35 7.28 19.59 -1.85
CA VAL A 35 6.54 19.02 -2.99
C VAL A 35 5.27 18.36 -2.47
N VAL A 36 4.14 18.65 -3.13
CA VAL A 36 2.86 17.96 -2.90
C VAL A 36 2.50 17.18 -4.14
N LEU A 37 2.22 15.89 -3.94
CA LEU A 37 1.83 14.96 -5.00
C LEU A 37 0.34 14.63 -4.83
N PRO A 38 -0.54 15.12 -5.69
CA PRO A 38 -1.98 14.90 -5.55
C PRO A 38 -2.35 13.45 -5.92
N GLY A 39 -2.93 12.72 -4.97
CA GLY A 39 -3.39 11.35 -5.12
C GLY A 39 -4.85 11.26 -5.55
N LEU A 40 -5.25 10.08 -6.06
CA LEU A 40 -6.65 9.76 -6.36
C LEU A 40 -7.41 9.35 -5.08
N SER A 41 -8.67 9.74 -5.00
CA SER A 41 -9.60 9.22 -3.98
C SER A 41 -9.94 7.74 -4.22
N TYR A 42 -10.57 7.10 -3.23
CA TYR A 42 -10.96 5.68 -3.35
C TYR A 42 -11.97 5.43 -4.48
N GLY A 43 -12.81 6.41 -4.83
CA GLY A 43 -13.79 6.31 -5.91
C GLY A 43 -13.20 6.51 -7.31
N GLU A 44 -12.00 7.06 -7.41
CA GLU A 44 -11.32 7.42 -8.67
C GLU A 44 -10.28 6.38 -9.10
N LYS A 45 -10.02 5.35 -8.31
CA LYS A 45 -8.97 4.36 -8.58
C LYS A 45 -9.45 2.92 -8.48
N ASP A 46 -8.82 2.05 -9.25
CA ASP A 46 -8.91 0.60 -9.12
C ASP A 46 -7.92 0.07 -8.08
N GLY A 47 -8.29 -1.03 -7.41
CA GLY A 47 -7.39 -1.66 -6.46
C GLY A 47 -8.09 -2.68 -5.57
N THR A 48 -7.53 -2.86 -4.38
CA THR A 48 -8.12 -3.70 -3.34
C THR A 48 -8.06 -2.96 -2.00
N PHE A 49 -9.08 -3.16 -1.17
CA PHE A 49 -9.10 -2.70 0.21
C PHE A 49 -9.33 -3.86 1.15
N THR A 50 -8.72 -3.80 2.32
CA THR A 50 -8.99 -4.72 3.42
C THR A 50 -9.78 -3.98 4.49
N ASN A 51 -10.96 -4.48 4.84
CA ASN A 51 -11.81 -3.89 5.88
C ASN A 51 -11.42 -4.36 7.29
N LEU A 52 -12.13 -3.88 8.30
CA LEU A 52 -11.89 -4.24 9.71
C LEU A 52 -12.15 -5.74 9.99
N ASP A 53 -13.02 -6.40 9.22
CA ASP A 53 -13.23 -7.85 9.27
C ASP A 53 -12.11 -8.64 8.59
N ARG A 54 -11.04 -7.97 8.18
CA ARG A 54 -9.93 -8.56 7.43
C ARG A 54 -10.37 -9.14 6.08
N ARG A 55 -11.41 -8.60 5.49
CA ARG A 55 -11.88 -8.99 4.17
C ARG A 55 -11.24 -8.10 3.11
N ILE A 56 -10.52 -8.75 2.20
CA ILE A 56 -9.92 -8.11 1.02
C ILE A 56 -10.98 -8.07 -0.07
N GLN A 57 -11.31 -6.89 -0.56
CA GLN A 57 -12.33 -6.66 -1.58
C GLN A 57 -11.76 -5.87 -2.74
N VAL A 58 -12.28 -6.14 -3.94
CA VAL A 58 -11.94 -5.36 -5.13
C VAL A 58 -12.67 -4.01 -5.07
N VAL A 59 -11.93 -2.95 -5.29
CA VAL A 59 -12.47 -1.62 -5.53
C VAL A 59 -12.35 -1.33 -7.02
N ARG A 60 -13.42 -0.82 -7.59
CA ARG A 60 -13.48 -0.41 -8.99
C ARG A 60 -13.69 1.09 -9.07
N LYS A 61 -12.97 1.72 -9.96
CA LYS A 61 -13.15 3.12 -10.29
C LYS A 61 -14.61 3.38 -10.69
N GLY A 62 -15.26 4.28 -9.98
CA GLY A 62 -16.66 4.70 -10.24
C GLY A 62 -16.80 6.17 -10.55
N MET A 63 -15.71 6.95 -10.47
CA MET A 63 -15.69 8.40 -10.70
C MET A 63 -14.59 8.76 -11.68
N THR A 64 -14.81 9.84 -12.41
CA THR A 64 -13.79 10.41 -13.30
C THR A 64 -12.72 11.12 -12.47
N GLU A 65 -11.47 10.89 -12.82
CA GLU A 65 -10.32 11.55 -12.19
C GLU A 65 -10.31 13.05 -12.48
N LEU A 66 -9.85 13.81 -11.50
CA LEU A 66 -9.54 15.22 -11.74
C LEU A 66 -8.24 15.37 -12.55
N PRO A 67 -8.10 16.42 -13.39
CA PRO A 67 -6.85 16.67 -14.08
C PRO A 67 -5.67 16.86 -13.12
N GLY A 68 -4.55 16.22 -13.42
CA GLY A 68 -3.31 16.39 -12.67
C GLY A 68 -3.13 15.50 -11.45
N VAL A 69 -4.14 14.69 -11.06
CA VAL A 69 -4.02 13.69 -10.01
C VAL A 69 -3.61 12.33 -10.58
N ARG A 70 -3.01 11.48 -9.74
CA ARG A 70 -2.59 10.12 -10.14
C ARG A 70 -2.83 9.11 -9.02
N ALA A 71 -2.95 7.83 -9.39
CA ALA A 71 -3.02 6.77 -8.38
C ALA A 71 -1.72 6.68 -7.57
N ASP A 72 -1.84 6.38 -6.28
CA ASP A 72 -0.70 6.32 -5.36
C ASP A 72 0.42 5.41 -5.88
N TRP A 73 0.05 4.24 -6.41
CA TRP A 73 1.02 3.29 -6.95
C TRP A 73 1.73 3.80 -8.22
N GLU A 74 1.09 4.63 -9.03
CA GLU A 74 1.71 5.26 -10.22
C GLU A 74 2.72 6.32 -9.79
N ILE A 75 2.36 7.13 -8.78
CA ILE A 75 3.25 8.14 -8.18
C ILE A 75 4.50 7.43 -7.67
N LEU A 76 4.33 6.41 -6.81
CA LEU A 76 5.44 5.67 -6.22
C LEU A 76 6.29 4.95 -7.26
N THR A 77 5.67 4.33 -8.28
CA THR A 77 6.40 3.68 -9.37
C THR A 77 7.21 4.68 -10.17
N THR A 78 6.67 5.88 -10.40
CA THR A 78 7.38 6.94 -11.11
C THR A 78 8.58 7.42 -10.31
N LEU A 79 8.40 7.69 -9.02
CA LEU A 79 9.49 8.10 -8.12
C LEU A 79 10.58 7.02 -8.04
N ALA A 80 10.19 5.76 -7.89
CA ALA A 80 11.13 4.64 -7.86
C ALA A 80 12.01 4.59 -9.12
N ARG A 81 11.40 4.75 -10.29
CA ARG A 81 12.14 4.80 -11.57
C ARG A 81 13.09 6.00 -11.66
N MET A 82 12.67 7.16 -11.18
CA MET A 82 13.52 8.35 -11.13
C MET A 82 14.74 8.15 -10.22
N LEU A 83 14.59 7.33 -9.18
CA LEU A 83 15.66 6.93 -8.25
C LEU A 83 16.48 5.73 -8.77
N GLY A 84 16.28 5.29 -10.01
CA GLY A 84 17.02 4.17 -10.63
C GLY A 84 16.52 2.78 -10.27
N LEU A 85 15.42 2.65 -9.51
CA LEU A 85 14.81 1.36 -9.19
C LEU A 85 14.04 0.80 -10.39
N ARG A 86 14.11 -0.52 -10.59
CA ARG A 86 13.49 -1.20 -11.74
C ARG A 86 12.04 -1.62 -11.45
N TRP A 87 11.21 -0.71 -10.98
CA TRP A 87 9.79 -0.99 -10.80
C TRP A 87 9.05 -0.92 -12.14
N ALA A 88 8.35 -1.99 -12.48
CA ALA A 88 7.69 -2.17 -13.77
C ALA A 88 6.20 -2.50 -13.63
N TYR A 89 5.54 -2.00 -12.58
CA TYR A 89 4.12 -2.20 -12.40
C TYR A 89 3.32 -1.44 -13.45
N LEU A 90 2.36 -2.12 -14.06
CA LEU A 90 1.45 -1.59 -15.06
C LEU A 90 0.00 -1.52 -14.52
N SER A 91 -0.26 -2.19 -13.40
CA SER A 91 -1.59 -2.25 -12.79
C SER A 91 -1.53 -2.60 -11.31
N PRO A 92 -2.59 -2.30 -10.52
CA PRO A 92 -2.73 -2.78 -9.16
C PRO A 92 -2.67 -4.33 -9.05
N SER A 93 -3.04 -5.05 -10.11
CA SER A 93 -2.97 -6.51 -10.14
C SER A 93 -1.54 -7.03 -10.15
N ASP A 94 -0.60 -6.29 -10.71
CA ASP A 94 0.81 -6.67 -10.70
C ASP A 94 1.38 -6.55 -9.29
N ILE A 95 1.01 -5.48 -8.59
CA ILE A 95 1.37 -5.25 -7.18
C ILE A 95 0.76 -6.34 -6.30
N LEU A 96 -0.53 -6.65 -6.47
CA LEU A 96 -1.19 -7.71 -5.70
C LEU A 96 -0.51 -9.08 -5.91
N ARG A 97 -0.07 -9.38 -7.13
CA ARG A 97 0.67 -10.59 -7.46
C ARG A 97 2.02 -10.64 -6.74
N GLU A 98 2.71 -9.52 -6.66
CA GLU A 98 3.97 -9.44 -5.94
C GLU A 98 3.78 -9.55 -4.43
N ILE A 99 2.78 -8.89 -3.86
CA ILE A 99 2.40 -9.05 -2.45
C ILE A 99 2.20 -10.53 -2.12
N GLY A 100 1.48 -11.29 -2.97
CA GLY A 100 1.27 -12.73 -2.77
C GLY A 100 2.55 -13.57 -2.83
N ARG A 101 3.63 -13.05 -3.42
CA ARG A 101 4.94 -13.72 -3.46
C ARG A 101 5.82 -13.38 -2.25
N VAL A 102 5.82 -12.12 -1.84
CA VAL A 102 6.71 -11.66 -0.76
C VAL A 102 6.09 -11.79 0.63
N ALA A 103 4.76 -11.84 0.71
CA ALA A 103 4.01 -12.00 1.95
C ALA A 103 3.17 -13.29 1.91
N PRO A 104 3.64 -14.40 2.49
CA PRO A 104 2.98 -15.71 2.40
C PRO A 104 1.52 -15.71 2.87
N ILE A 105 1.17 -14.84 3.81
CA ILE A 105 -0.21 -14.68 4.31
C ILE A 105 -1.19 -14.17 3.24
N TYR A 106 -0.68 -13.57 2.15
CA TYR A 106 -1.46 -13.15 0.98
C TYR A 106 -1.32 -14.14 -0.20
N ALA A 107 -0.63 -15.26 -0.01
CA ALA A 107 -0.49 -16.26 -1.06
C ALA A 107 -1.87 -16.73 -1.55
N GLY A 108 -2.10 -16.71 -2.85
CA GLY A 108 -3.39 -17.07 -3.45
C GLY A 108 -4.40 -15.92 -3.55
N VAL A 109 -4.13 -14.74 -2.98
CA VAL A 109 -4.95 -13.55 -3.20
C VAL A 109 -4.70 -13.06 -4.62
N THR A 110 -5.68 -13.24 -5.49
CA THR A 110 -5.66 -12.71 -6.86
C THR A 110 -6.97 -11.98 -7.14
N ARG A 111 -6.98 -11.06 -8.10
CA ARG A 111 -8.21 -10.36 -8.48
C ARG A 111 -9.33 -11.33 -8.85
N ARG A 112 -9.00 -12.46 -9.49
CA ARG A 112 -9.96 -13.52 -9.84
C ARG A 112 -10.49 -14.22 -8.59
N ALA A 113 -9.63 -14.57 -7.64
CA ALA A 113 -10.02 -15.25 -6.40
C ALA A 113 -10.87 -14.36 -5.49
N LEU A 114 -10.68 -13.03 -5.54
CA LEU A 114 -11.49 -12.08 -4.77
C LEU A 114 -12.95 -12.04 -5.25
N GLY A 115 -13.21 -12.27 -6.54
CA GLY A 115 -14.57 -12.21 -7.09
C GLY A 115 -15.31 -10.92 -6.71
N GLU A 116 -16.60 -11.05 -6.42
CA GLU A 116 -17.46 -9.93 -5.99
C GLU A 116 -17.55 -9.80 -4.46
N THR A 117 -17.38 -10.89 -3.74
CA THR A 117 -17.55 -10.92 -2.27
C THR A 117 -16.25 -10.69 -1.50
N GLY A 118 -15.11 -10.76 -2.17
CA GLY A 118 -13.79 -10.70 -1.54
C GLY A 118 -13.40 -11.98 -0.80
N LEU A 119 -12.22 -11.98 -0.21
CA LEU A 119 -11.67 -13.08 0.58
C LEU A 119 -11.30 -12.58 1.98
N GLN A 120 -11.54 -13.41 2.97
CA GLN A 120 -11.12 -13.12 4.33
C GLN A 120 -9.67 -13.52 4.54
N TRP A 121 -8.89 -12.63 5.12
CA TRP A 121 -7.45 -12.74 5.36
C TRP A 121 -7.17 -13.15 6.81
N PRO A 122 -6.13 -13.95 7.13
CA PRO A 122 -5.17 -14.55 6.22
C PRO A 122 -5.70 -15.77 5.48
N LEU A 123 -5.17 -16.01 4.28
CA LEU A 123 -5.47 -17.23 3.52
C LEU A 123 -4.49 -18.33 3.94
N ARG A 124 -5.01 -19.50 4.31
CA ARG A 124 -4.18 -20.69 4.54
C ARG A 124 -4.04 -21.48 3.23
N ALA A 125 -2.82 -21.90 2.92
CA ALA A 125 -2.59 -22.76 1.77
C ALA A 125 -3.40 -24.06 1.93
N GLY A 126 -4.20 -24.41 0.92
CA GLY A 126 -4.99 -25.64 0.88
C GLY A 126 -6.45 -25.52 1.33
N GLU A 127 -6.89 -24.44 1.96
CA GLU A 127 -8.28 -24.26 2.37
C GLU A 127 -9.08 -23.46 1.34
N THR A 128 -9.47 -24.06 0.25
CA THR A 128 -10.48 -23.51 -0.67
C THR A 128 -11.81 -24.18 -0.38
N SER A 129 -12.76 -23.46 0.19
CA SER A 129 -14.15 -23.91 0.23
C SER A 129 -14.70 -23.99 -1.20
N ALA A 130 -15.53 -24.99 -1.48
CA ALA A 130 -16.10 -25.21 -2.80
C ALA A 130 -16.96 -24.03 -3.34
N ASP A 131 -17.38 -23.12 -2.44
CA ASP A 131 -18.13 -21.90 -2.75
C ASP A 131 -17.25 -20.63 -2.77
N GLY A 132 -15.92 -20.78 -2.67
CA GLY A 132 -14.98 -19.67 -2.65
C GLY A 132 -15.00 -18.85 -1.36
N ARG A 133 -15.77 -19.23 -0.37
CA ARG A 133 -15.79 -18.61 0.96
C ARG A 133 -14.82 -19.31 1.88
N LYS A 134 -13.72 -18.66 2.25
CA LYS A 134 -12.90 -19.14 3.35
C LYS A 134 -13.39 -18.54 4.66
N THR A 135 -13.96 -19.40 5.47
CA THR A 135 -14.25 -19.11 6.87
C THR A 135 -13.05 -19.54 7.69
N ILE A 136 -12.47 -18.65 8.45
CA ILE A 136 -11.50 -19.01 9.47
C ILE A 136 -12.29 -19.68 10.60
N SER A 137 -12.26 -21.01 10.67
CA SER A 137 -12.76 -21.73 11.83
C SER A 137 -11.63 -21.81 12.86
N GLY A 138 -11.85 -21.25 14.03
CA GLY A 138 -10.95 -21.36 15.15
C GLY A 138 -10.46 -20.02 15.70
N SER A 139 -10.51 -19.90 17.00
CA SER A 139 -10.04 -18.78 17.83
C SER A 139 -8.51 -18.71 17.90
N GLU A 140 -7.80 -18.86 16.79
CA GLU A 140 -6.36 -18.63 16.81
C GLU A 140 -6.12 -17.12 16.79
N THR A 141 -5.66 -16.61 17.92
CA THR A 141 -5.12 -15.27 18.03
C THR A 141 -3.98 -15.14 17.02
N LEU A 142 -4.19 -14.35 15.95
CA LEU A 142 -3.14 -13.98 15.04
C LEU A 142 -2.17 -13.07 15.79
N ILE A 143 -1.11 -13.67 16.32
CA ILE A 143 0.03 -12.91 16.79
C ILE A 143 0.74 -12.45 15.52
N TRP A 144 0.72 -11.15 15.27
CA TRP A 144 1.58 -10.54 14.25
C TRP A 144 3.02 -10.93 14.60
N PRO A 145 3.76 -11.58 13.69
CA PRO A 145 5.15 -11.90 13.99
C PRO A 145 5.86 -10.60 14.37
N PRO A 146 6.69 -10.59 15.42
CA PRO A 146 7.51 -9.44 15.71
C PRO A 146 8.30 -9.13 14.44
N VAL A 147 8.37 -7.86 14.08
CA VAL A 147 9.24 -7.40 13.00
C VAL A 147 10.65 -7.80 13.42
N SER A 148 11.15 -8.90 12.87
CA SER A 148 12.56 -9.24 13.02
C SER A 148 13.34 -8.16 12.27
N GLU A 149 14.22 -7.48 12.96
CA GLU A 149 15.02 -6.35 12.47
C GLU A 149 16.04 -6.74 11.39
N THR A 150 15.71 -7.66 10.50
CA THR A 150 16.55 -7.98 9.35
C THR A 150 15.70 -8.56 8.24
N SER A 151 14.97 -7.70 7.55
CA SER A 151 14.46 -8.03 6.21
C SER A 151 15.53 -7.65 5.19
N ALA A 152 15.81 -8.56 4.27
CA ALA A 152 16.75 -8.34 3.16
C ALA A 152 16.41 -7.13 2.26
N ALA A 153 15.27 -6.47 2.48
CA ALA A 153 14.91 -5.21 1.86
C ALA A 153 15.73 -4.03 2.41
N ASP A 154 16.17 -4.08 3.68
CA ASP A 154 17.00 -3.02 4.28
C ASP A 154 18.42 -3.02 3.71
N ALA A 155 18.95 -4.17 3.29
CA ALA A 155 20.28 -4.26 2.72
C ALA A 155 20.41 -3.55 1.36
N SER A 156 19.33 -3.49 0.56
CA SER A 156 19.37 -2.82 -0.74
C SER A 156 19.23 -1.30 -0.65
N VAL A 157 18.56 -0.81 0.38
CA VAL A 157 18.42 0.64 0.62
C VAL A 157 19.69 1.20 1.27
N ALA A 158 20.31 0.45 2.17
CA ALA A 158 21.58 0.84 2.80
C ALA A 158 22.73 0.91 1.78
N ALA A 159 22.77 0.00 0.80
CA ALA A 159 23.82 -0.01 -0.25
C ALA A 159 23.73 1.20 -1.19
N VAL A 160 22.56 1.79 -1.36
CA VAL A 160 22.38 3.02 -2.18
C VAL A 160 22.78 4.27 -1.39
N ALA A 161 22.72 4.23 -0.05
CA ALA A 161 23.07 5.37 0.80
C ALA A 161 24.58 5.47 1.13
N SER A 162 25.33 4.36 1.01
CA SER A 162 26.74 4.31 1.38
C SER A 162 27.75 4.68 0.27
N GLY A 163 27.30 4.85 -0.99
CA GLY A 163 28.12 5.46 -2.06
C GLY A 163 29.51 4.82 -2.28
N GLU A 164 29.64 3.50 -2.08
CA GLU A 164 30.89 2.81 -2.40
C GLU A 164 30.92 2.40 -3.87
N GLU A 165 31.92 2.91 -4.55
CA GLU A 165 32.30 2.65 -5.94
C GLU A 165 32.68 1.18 -6.19
#